data_20b366df918b49e211b30ebfb6def4c0
#
_entry.id   20b366df918b49e211b30ebfb6def4c0
#
_cell.length_a   1.000
_cell.length_b   1.000
_cell.length_c   1.000
_cell.angle_alpha   90.00
_cell.angle_beta   90.00
_cell.angle_gamma   90.00
#
_symmetry.space_group_name_H-M   'P 1'
#
loop_
_entity.id
_entity.type
_entity.pdbx_description
1 polymer ?
#
loop_
_entity_poly.entity_id
_entity_poly.type
_entity_poly.pdbx_seq_one_letter_code
_entity_poly.pdbx_strand_id
1 'polypeptide(L)'
;MQTPLYQVGETVRIKDYDEIYKSYAKSGQIRIFPSWVPDMRQYCGRDVEIIDAVYEELADAVFYRFGRAGGGWAWAECLLEPVQQDVSIELTMSLDELI
;
A
#
# COMPACT_ATOMS: atom_id res chain seq x y z
N MET A 1 9.79 -12.38 -13.76
CA MET A 1 9.06 -12.53 -12.48
C MET A 1 9.56 -11.50 -11.49
N GLN A 2 8.64 -10.75 -10.91
CA GLN A 2 9.02 -9.70 -9.95
C GLN A 2 9.12 -10.26 -8.54
N THR A 3 10.10 -9.75 -7.80
CA THR A 3 10.25 -10.08 -6.38
C THR A 3 9.36 -9.15 -5.57
N PRO A 4 8.55 -9.67 -4.64
CA PRO A 4 7.73 -8.80 -3.80
C PRO A 4 8.57 -7.81 -3.00
N LEU A 5 8.13 -6.56 -2.93
CA LEU A 5 8.77 -5.54 -2.11
C LEU A 5 8.45 -5.72 -0.62
N TYR A 6 7.32 -6.33 -0.33
CA TYR A 6 6.82 -6.48 1.04
C TYR A 6 6.57 -7.94 1.33
N GLN A 7 6.61 -8.30 2.61
CA GLN A 7 6.45 -9.68 3.05
C GLN A 7 5.17 -9.87 3.83
N VAL A 8 4.64 -11.09 3.84
CA VAL A 8 3.50 -11.45 4.69
C VAL A 8 3.88 -11.17 6.15
N GLY A 9 2.96 -10.54 6.87
CA GLY A 9 3.19 -10.11 8.25
C GLY A 9 3.68 -8.68 8.37
N GLU A 10 4.15 -8.09 7.28
CA GLU A 10 4.61 -6.71 7.29
C GLU A 10 3.42 -5.75 7.26
N THR A 11 3.52 -4.62 7.97
CA THR A 11 2.52 -3.56 7.91
C THR A 11 2.92 -2.55 6.86
N VAL A 12 2.00 -2.23 5.96
CA VAL A 12 2.20 -1.23 4.91
C VAL A 12 1.04 -0.24 4.95
N ARG A 13 1.22 0.87 4.25
CA ARG A 13 0.17 1.87 4.11
C ARG A 13 -0.41 1.80 2.71
N ILE A 14 -1.74 1.83 2.62
CA ILE A 14 -2.40 2.03 1.34
C ILE A 14 -2.29 3.52 1.03
N LYS A 15 -1.75 3.87 -0.12
CA LYS A 15 -1.55 5.27 -0.51
C LYS A 15 -2.85 6.06 -0.42
N ASP A 16 -2.74 7.36 -0.18
CA ASP A 16 -3.90 8.23 -0.17
C ASP A 16 -4.58 8.25 -1.53
N TYR A 17 -5.90 8.39 -1.52
CA TYR A 17 -6.66 8.37 -2.76
C TYR A 17 -6.20 9.44 -3.76
N ASP A 18 -5.92 10.65 -3.28
CA ASP A 18 -5.48 11.74 -4.15
C ASP A 18 -4.17 11.40 -4.86
N GLU A 19 -3.26 10.74 -4.18
CA GLU A 19 -2.00 10.30 -4.75
C GLU A 19 -2.21 9.23 -5.81
N ILE A 20 -3.07 8.27 -5.52
CA ILE A 20 -3.41 7.21 -6.48
C ILE A 20 -4.08 7.82 -7.70
N TYR A 21 -5.00 8.74 -7.49
CA TYR A 21 -5.71 9.40 -8.58
C TYR A 21 -4.75 10.15 -9.49
N LYS A 22 -3.84 10.93 -8.91
CA LYS A 22 -2.84 11.67 -9.69
C LYS A 22 -1.99 10.76 -10.56
N SER A 23 -1.60 9.60 -10.02
CA SER A 23 -0.66 8.72 -10.70
C SER A 23 -1.31 7.84 -11.75
N TYR A 24 -2.56 7.42 -11.53
CA TYR A 24 -3.16 6.34 -12.32
C TYR A 24 -4.49 6.69 -12.97
N ALA A 25 -5.05 7.87 -12.73
CA ALA A 25 -6.32 8.23 -13.34
C ALA A 25 -6.13 8.62 -14.81
N LYS A 26 -7.05 8.13 -15.65
CA LYS A 26 -7.17 8.56 -17.04
C LYS A 26 -8.63 8.87 -17.32
N SER A 27 -8.91 10.03 -17.92
CA SER A 27 -10.28 10.46 -18.22
C SER A 27 -11.19 10.43 -17.00
N GLY A 28 -10.65 10.85 -15.85
CA GLY A 28 -11.42 10.90 -14.60
C GLY A 28 -11.61 9.59 -13.88
N GLN A 29 -11.01 8.49 -14.36
CA GLN A 29 -11.13 7.18 -13.73
C GLN A 29 -9.77 6.57 -13.46
N ILE A 30 -9.64 5.94 -12.29
CA ILE A 30 -8.41 5.19 -11.97
C ILE A 30 -8.41 3.92 -12.80
N ARG A 31 -7.33 3.71 -13.55
CA ARG A 31 -7.18 2.55 -14.42
C ARG A 31 -5.97 1.74 -14.02
N ILE A 32 -6.21 0.78 -13.15
CA ILE A 32 -5.22 -0.20 -12.74
C ILE A 32 -5.83 -1.56 -12.97
N PHE A 33 -5.31 -2.29 -13.93
CA PHE A 33 -5.76 -3.65 -14.21
C PHE A 33 -4.89 -4.64 -13.42
N PRO A 34 -5.50 -5.66 -12.82
CA PRO A 34 -6.93 -5.99 -12.84
C PRO A 34 -7.71 -5.48 -11.62
N SER A 35 -7.17 -4.63 -10.78
CA SER A 35 -7.62 -4.62 -9.41
C SER A 35 -8.35 -3.38 -8.89
N TRP A 36 -8.41 -2.26 -9.60
CA TRP A 36 -9.08 -1.11 -8.98
C TRP A 36 -10.60 -1.18 -9.15
N VAL A 37 -11.32 -1.04 -8.02
CA VAL A 37 -12.76 -0.83 -8.02
C VAL A 37 -13.07 0.38 -7.13
N PRO A 38 -14.18 1.13 -7.40
CA PRO A 38 -14.47 2.36 -6.65
C PRO A 38 -14.55 2.21 -5.14
N ASP A 39 -15.01 1.05 -4.67
CA ASP A 39 -15.13 0.83 -3.23
C ASP A 39 -13.78 0.77 -2.51
N MET A 40 -12.69 0.60 -3.24
CA MET A 40 -11.35 0.58 -2.63
C MET A 40 -10.96 1.94 -2.06
N ARG A 41 -11.58 3.01 -2.55
CA ARG A 41 -11.29 4.37 -2.09
C ARG A 41 -11.39 4.52 -0.57
N GLN A 42 -12.36 3.86 0.04
CA GLN A 42 -12.59 3.99 1.48
C GLN A 42 -11.46 3.43 2.34
N TYR A 43 -10.60 2.62 1.75
CA TYR A 43 -9.47 2.00 2.46
C TYR A 43 -8.16 2.77 2.26
N CYS A 44 -8.14 3.77 1.40
CA CYS A 44 -6.93 4.54 1.14
C CYS A 44 -6.48 5.29 2.39
N GLY A 45 -5.16 5.40 2.56
CA GLY A 45 -4.58 6.09 3.69
C GLY A 45 -4.48 5.27 4.97
N ARG A 46 -4.86 4.01 4.94
CA ARG A 46 -4.83 3.14 6.12
C ARG A 46 -3.56 2.32 6.17
N ASP A 47 -3.11 2.04 7.40
CA ASP A 47 -2.04 1.08 7.64
C ASP A 47 -2.66 -0.30 7.79
N VAL A 48 -2.12 -1.28 7.07
CA VAL A 48 -2.71 -2.61 7.00
C VAL A 48 -1.62 -3.67 7.04
N GLU A 49 -1.95 -4.84 7.61
CA GLU A 49 -1.02 -5.96 7.69
C GLU A 49 -1.23 -6.90 6.50
N ILE A 50 -0.15 -7.28 5.86
CA ILE A 50 -0.18 -8.19 4.71
C ILE A 50 -0.42 -9.61 5.21
N ILE A 51 -1.49 -10.25 4.72
CA ILE A 51 -1.77 -11.64 5.03
C ILE A 51 -1.47 -12.58 3.87
N ASP A 52 -1.33 -12.05 2.66
CA ASP A 52 -1.02 -12.85 1.49
C ASP A 52 -0.37 -11.98 0.41
N ALA A 53 0.49 -12.58 -0.41
CA ALA A 53 1.17 -11.90 -1.50
C ALA A 53 1.23 -12.86 -2.68
N VAL A 54 0.75 -12.40 -3.86
CA VAL A 54 0.66 -13.23 -5.05
C VAL A 54 1.20 -12.47 -6.25
N TYR A 55 2.06 -13.11 -7.03
CA TYR A 55 2.49 -12.58 -8.31
C TYR A 55 1.47 -12.94 -9.38
N GLU A 56 1.03 -11.94 -10.14
CA GLU A 56 0.08 -12.12 -11.24
C GLU A 56 0.80 -11.94 -12.57
N GLU A 57 0.90 -13.02 -13.34
CA GLU A 57 1.64 -13.01 -14.59
C GLU A 57 1.05 -12.06 -15.63
N LEU A 58 -0.27 -12.03 -15.76
CA LEU A 58 -0.92 -11.19 -16.77
C LEU A 58 -0.67 -9.71 -16.56
N ALA A 59 -0.60 -9.30 -15.32
CA ALA A 59 -0.32 -7.91 -14.97
C ALA A 59 1.17 -7.65 -14.75
N ASP A 60 1.98 -8.70 -14.67
CA ASP A 60 3.40 -8.63 -14.30
C ASP A 60 3.57 -7.78 -13.03
N ALA A 61 2.83 -8.11 -12.02
CA ALA A 61 2.80 -7.35 -10.78
C ALA A 61 2.49 -8.23 -9.59
N VAL A 62 2.94 -7.80 -8.43
CA VAL A 62 2.64 -8.47 -7.17
C VAL A 62 1.41 -7.81 -6.56
N PHE A 63 0.50 -8.64 -6.06
CA PHE A 63 -0.72 -8.19 -5.39
C PHE A 63 -0.72 -8.68 -3.96
N TYR A 64 -1.28 -7.87 -3.07
CA TYR A 64 -1.30 -8.15 -1.63
C TYR A 64 -2.72 -8.14 -1.11
N ARG A 65 -2.97 -8.98 -0.12
CA ARG A 65 -4.27 -9.04 0.55
C ARG A 65 -4.11 -8.72 2.02
N PHE A 66 -5.08 -8.02 2.55
CA PHE A 66 -5.10 -7.57 3.94
C PHE A 66 -6.33 -8.06 4.68
N GLY A 67 -7.06 -9.03 4.12
CA GLY A 67 -8.29 -9.49 4.69
C GLY A 67 -9.33 -8.38 4.76
N ARG A 68 -10.06 -8.30 5.86
CA ARG A 68 -11.10 -7.29 6.04
C ARG A 68 -10.55 -5.86 6.04
N ALA A 69 -9.33 -5.68 6.49
CA ALA A 69 -8.70 -4.36 6.53
C ALA A 69 -8.56 -3.73 5.15
N GLY A 70 -8.50 -4.54 4.10
CA GLY A 70 -8.46 -4.08 2.72
C GLY A 70 -9.72 -4.41 1.93
N GLY A 71 -10.81 -4.74 2.59
CA GLY A 71 -12.06 -5.05 1.93
C GLY A 71 -12.12 -6.39 1.22
N GLY A 72 -11.15 -7.26 1.48
CA GLY A 72 -11.08 -8.56 0.83
C GLY A 72 -10.51 -8.55 -0.58
N TRP A 73 -10.16 -7.38 -1.10
CA TRP A 73 -9.58 -7.28 -2.43
C TRP A 73 -8.07 -7.53 -2.43
N ALA A 74 -7.55 -7.87 -3.62
CA ALA A 74 -6.11 -7.90 -3.87
C ALA A 74 -5.69 -6.49 -4.31
N TRP A 75 -4.63 -5.97 -3.68
CA TRP A 75 -4.15 -4.62 -3.92
C TRP A 75 -2.81 -4.69 -4.67
N ALA A 76 -2.73 -3.98 -5.79
CA ALA A 76 -1.49 -3.91 -6.56
C ALA A 76 -0.38 -3.25 -5.73
N GLU A 77 0.84 -3.73 -5.89
CA GLU A 77 1.99 -3.22 -5.15
C GLU A 77 2.18 -1.71 -5.31
N CYS A 78 1.88 -1.17 -6.48
CA CYS A 78 2.03 0.26 -6.74
C CYS A 78 1.07 1.13 -5.93
N LEU A 79 0.05 0.54 -5.32
CA LEU A 79 -0.90 1.26 -4.46
C LEU A 79 -0.45 1.34 -3.01
N LEU A 80 0.69 0.75 -2.69
CA LEU A 80 1.17 0.61 -1.33
C LEU A 80 2.46 1.39 -1.14
N GLU A 81 2.71 1.78 0.11
CA GLU A 81 3.95 2.42 0.50
C GLU A 81 4.34 1.95 1.88
N PRO A 82 5.62 2.04 2.25
CA PRO A 82 6.03 1.70 3.61
C PRO A 82 5.33 2.60 4.61
N VAL A 83 5.03 2.05 5.78
CA VAL A 83 4.51 2.89 6.87
C VAL A 83 5.62 3.88 7.23
N GLN A 84 5.27 5.17 7.23
CA GLN A 84 6.21 6.19 7.61
C GLN A 84 6.42 6.13 9.11
N GLN A 85 7.61 5.72 9.51
CA GLN A 85 8.01 5.85 10.90
C GLN A 85 8.33 7.31 11.14
N ASP A 86 7.94 7.79 12.29
CA ASP A 86 8.23 9.17 12.64
C ASP A 86 9.70 9.27 13.06
N VAL A 87 10.54 9.42 12.06
CA VAL A 87 11.98 9.53 12.26
C VAL A 87 12.32 10.73 13.14
N SER A 88 11.51 11.77 13.06
CA SER A 88 11.73 12.97 13.87
C SER A 88 11.62 12.68 15.36
N ILE A 89 10.66 11.86 15.75
CA ILE A 89 10.50 11.48 17.16
C ILE A 89 11.70 10.67 17.63
N GLU A 90 12.15 9.74 16.80
CA GLU A 90 13.32 8.92 17.14
C GLU A 90 14.56 9.76 17.34
N LEU A 91 14.79 10.73 16.47
CA LEU A 91 15.91 11.64 16.61
C LEU A 91 15.81 12.49 17.87
N THR A 92 14.62 12.94 18.19
CA THR A 92 14.38 13.74 19.39
C THR A 92 14.68 12.93 20.65
N MET A 93 14.24 11.70 20.68
CA MET A 93 14.52 10.80 21.80
C MET A 93 16.01 10.56 21.98
N SER A 94 16.71 10.37 20.88
CA SER A 94 18.15 10.18 20.94
C SER A 94 18.87 11.41 21.53
N LEU A 95 18.42 12.59 21.17
CA LEU A 95 18.97 13.82 21.70
C LEU A 95 18.71 13.93 23.21
N ASP A 96 17.52 13.55 23.64
CA ASP A 96 17.17 13.57 25.05
C ASP A 96 18.06 12.62 25.86
N GLU A 97 18.40 11.50 25.29
CA GLU A 97 19.29 10.54 25.93
C GLU A 97 20.69 11.10 26.08
N LEU A 98 21.11 11.97 25.19
CA LEU A 98 22.43 12.58 25.24
C LEU A 98 22.52 13.72 26.27
N ILE A 99 21.41 14.23 26.67
CA ILE A 99 21.32 15.29 27.66
C ILE A 99 21.20 14.72 29.05
#